data_12eacd624d0e57aae977c82f2b202de0
#
_entry.id   12eacd624d0e57aae977c82f2b202de0
#
_cell.length_a   1.000
_cell.length_b   1.000
_cell.length_c   1.000
_cell.angle_alpha   90.00
_cell.angle_beta   90.00
_cell.angle_gamma   90.00
#
_symmetry.space_group_name_H-M   'P 1'
#
loop_
_entity.id
_entity.type
_entity.pdbx_description
1 polymer ?
#
loop_
_entity_poly.entity_id
_entity_poly.type
_entity_poly.pdbx_seq_one_letter_code
_entity_poly.pdbx_strand_id
1 'polypeptide(L)'
;MILYSKRAQSAGSRANMLFFFLLAMVLTAIISGCAGKNFSILRPGIEVRGHYIDGVPFYQQKNSLCGPAAIASVLGFWGRTASLDQITAAVYLPELRGTLPMDMEHFMREAGFDTITSAGTLEELKVRIRTGLPVICLLDLGFGPYRQPHYVTVIGFDDANAVIIAHDGLKANSVIGYNTFENEWTRAGHWMLTANPRSSKDMQ
;
A
#
# COMPACT_ATOMS: atom_id res chain seq x y z
N MET A 1 37.64 55.68 41.06
CA MET A 1 36.79 55.73 39.86
C MET A 1 36.94 54.44 39.07
N ILE A 2 36.44 53.29 39.58
CA ILE A 2 36.29 52.02 38.86
C ILE A 2 35.27 51.18 39.64
N LEU A 3 33.96 51.34 39.42
CA LEU A 3 32.89 50.43 39.91
C LEU A 3 31.62 50.54 39.06
N TYR A 4 31.75 50.43 37.73
CA TYR A 4 30.52 50.44 36.89
C TYR A 4 30.70 49.52 35.65
N SER A 5 30.97 48.21 35.83
CA SER A 5 31.03 47.34 34.65
C SER A 5 30.78 45.84 34.95
N LYS A 6 30.08 45.46 35.99
CA LYS A 6 29.78 44.01 36.21
C LYS A 6 28.32 43.61 36.22
N ARG A 7 27.36 44.51 35.99
CA ARG A 7 25.91 44.16 35.99
C ARG A 7 25.26 43.91 34.67
N ALA A 8 25.89 44.27 33.53
CA ALA A 8 25.29 44.10 32.19
C ALA A 8 25.57 42.74 31.55
N GLN A 9 26.55 41.95 31.99
CA GLN A 9 26.91 40.66 31.37
C GLN A 9 26.06 39.44 31.82
N SER A 10 25.33 39.53 32.93
CA SER A 10 24.55 38.40 33.46
C SER A 10 23.12 38.29 32.89
N ALA A 11 22.58 39.34 32.32
CA ALA A 11 21.22 39.36 31.76
C ALA A 11 21.14 38.71 30.38
N GLY A 12 22.17 38.88 29.52
CA GLY A 12 22.21 38.30 28.20
C GLY A 12 22.38 36.80 28.17
N SER A 13 23.13 36.25 29.14
CA SER A 13 23.34 34.78 29.23
C SER A 13 22.08 34.01 29.61
N ARG A 14 21.26 34.57 30.51
CA ARG A 14 20.00 33.93 30.93
C ARG A 14 18.92 33.99 29.84
N ALA A 15 18.84 35.06 29.09
CA ALA A 15 17.91 35.21 27.99
C ALA A 15 18.24 34.21 26.84
N ASN A 16 19.53 34.08 26.50
CA ASN A 16 19.96 33.10 25.51
C ASN A 16 19.70 31.64 25.95
N MET A 17 19.93 31.33 27.22
CA MET A 17 19.69 29.99 27.75
C MET A 17 18.18 29.65 27.73
N LEU A 18 17.29 30.58 28.06
CA LEU A 18 15.84 30.39 27.95
C LEU A 18 15.39 30.19 26.50
N PHE A 19 15.97 30.93 25.56
CA PHE A 19 15.67 30.80 24.14
C PHE A 19 16.06 29.42 23.60
N PHE A 20 17.23 28.90 23.97
CA PHE A 20 17.67 27.55 23.58
C PHE A 20 16.80 26.47 24.24
N PHE A 21 16.35 26.62 25.47
CA PHE A 21 15.43 25.68 26.11
C PHE A 21 14.05 25.67 25.45
N LEU A 22 13.50 26.84 25.09
CA LEU A 22 12.23 26.93 24.38
C LEU A 22 12.34 26.36 22.96
N LEU A 23 13.42 26.60 22.25
CA LEU A 23 13.68 26.05 20.94
C LEU A 23 13.83 24.53 20.96
N ALA A 24 14.52 23.98 21.97
CA ALA A 24 14.65 22.54 22.19
C ALA A 24 13.30 21.88 22.52
N MET A 25 12.45 22.55 23.32
CA MET A 25 11.13 22.05 23.69
C MET A 25 10.16 22.05 22.50
N VAL A 26 10.25 23.03 21.61
CA VAL A 26 9.47 23.06 20.35
C VAL A 26 9.96 21.98 19.38
N LEU A 27 11.27 21.75 19.32
CA LEU A 27 11.85 20.72 18.43
C LEU A 27 11.47 19.29 18.88
N THR A 28 11.36 19.03 20.19
CA THR A 28 10.94 17.74 20.71
C THR A 28 9.43 17.46 20.51
N ALA A 29 8.60 18.50 20.47
CA ALA A 29 7.16 18.36 20.19
C ALA A 29 6.85 17.95 18.72
N ILE A 30 7.76 18.24 17.79
CA ILE A 30 7.57 17.92 16.36
C ILE A 30 7.88 16.45 16.05
N ILE A 31 8.65 15.75 16.90
CA ILE A 31 9.09 14.37 16.66
C ILE A 31 8.05 13.32 17.14
N SER A 32 7.02 13.73 17.89
CA SER A 32 6.03 12.80 18.49
C SER A 32 4.84 12.44 17.56
N GLY A 33 4.86 12.78 16.31
CA GLY A 33 3.71 12.68 15.42
C GLY A 33 3.84 11.73 14.25
N CYS A 34 4.24 10.47 14.42
CA CYS A 34 3.95 9.39 13.45
C CYS A 34 4.14 8.03 14.13
N ALA A 35 3.32 7.73 15.13
CA ALA A 35 3.13 6.35 15.54
C ALA A 35 2.24 5.69 14.48
N GLY A 36 2.84 5.05 13.47
CA GLY A 36 2.12 4.17 12.56
C GLY A 36 1.36 3.14 13.39
N LYS A 37 0.02 3.19 13.33
CA LYS A 37 -0.83 2.19 14.01
C LYS A 37 -0.49 0.82 13.45
N ASN A 38 0.16 -0.01 14.25
CA ASN A 38 0.46 -1.39 13.88
C ASN A 38 -0.87 -2.14 13.70
N PHE A 39 -1.09 -2.67 12.51
CA PHE A 39 -2.28 -3.42 12.10
C PHE A 39 -2.56 -4.68 12.95
N SER A 40 -1.59 -5.19 13.71
CA SER A 40 -1.75 -6.39 14.55
C SER A 40 -2.93 -6.37 15.54
N ILE A 41 -3.59 -5.21 15.73
CA ILE A 41 -4.75 -5.04 16.64
C ILE A 41 -6.10 -5.27 15.93
N LEU A 42 -6.13 -5.32 14.57
CA LEU A 42 -7.39 -5.34 13.81
C LEU A 42 -7.97 -6.75 13.56
N ARG A 43 -7.22 -7.82 13.80
CA ARG A 43 -7.66 -9.19 13.49
C ARG A 43 -8.90 -9.72 14.26
N PRO A 44 -9.15 -9.41 15.54
CA PRO A 44 -10.32 -9.95 16.24
C PRO A 44 -11.63 -9.18 16.07
N GLY A 45 -11.63 -8.00 15.43
CA GLY A 45 -12.80 -7.10 15.40
C GLY A 45 -13.33 -6.74 14.00
N ILE A 46 -12.70 -7.20 12.93
CA ILE A 46 -13.02 -6.83 11.55
C ILE A 46 -14.37 -7.43 11.09
N GLU A 47 -14.80 -8.56 11.68
CA GLU A 47 -16.00 -9.30 11.26
C GLU A 47 -17.32 -8.50 11.33
N VAL A 48 -17.40 -7.43 12.11
CA VAL A 48 -18.64 -6.64 12.29
C VAL A 48 -18.73 -5.46 11.33
N ARG A 49 -17.59 -4.89 10.90
CA ARG A 49 -17.52 -3.68 10.04
C ARG A 49 -16.43 -3.73 8.99
N GLY A 50 -15.95 -4.89 8.64
CA GLY A 50 -14.88 -5.08 7.68
C GLY A 50 -14.76 -6.53 7.23
N HIS A 51 -13.78 -6.81 6.39
CA HIS A 51 -13.44 -8.16 5.95
C HIS A 51 -11.95 -8.26 5.69
N TYR A 52 -11.39 -9.44 6.00
CA TYR A 52 -9.98 -9.74 5.76
C TYR A 52 -9.85 -11.16 5.19
N ILE A 53 -9.14 -11.30 4.10
CA ILE A 53 -8.86 -12.58 3.45
C ILE A 53 -7.57 -13.14 4.03
N ASP A 54 -7.68 -14.22 4.80
CA ASP A 54 -6.52 -14.92 5.33
C ASP A 54 -5.80 -15.75 4.25
N GLY A 55 -4.50 -15.99 4.47
CA GLY A 55 -3.73 -16.91 3.63
C GLY A 55 -3.26 -16.35 2.29
N VAL A 56 -3.47 -15.07 1.99
CA VAL A 56 -2.87 -14.45 0.80
C VAL A 56 -1.37 -14.26 1.07
N PRO A 57 -0.47 -14.94 0.33
CA PRO A 57 0.96 -14.83 0.58
C PRO A 57 1.50 -13.47 0.16
N PHE A 58 2.45 -12.98 0.92
CA PHE A 58 3.18 -11.75 0.62
C PHE A 58 4.49 -12.07 -0.10
N TYR A 59 4.70 -11.43 -1.25
CA TYR A 59 5.97 -11.46 -1.98
C TYR A 59 6.61 -10.09 -1.94
N GLN A 60 7.78 -10.01 -1.28
CA GLN A 60 8.52 -8.76 -1.22
C GLN A 60 9.10 -8.41 -2.59
N GLN A 61 8.75 -7.22 -3.09
CA GLN A 61 9.28 -6.73 -4.35
C GLN A 61 10.72 -6.19 -4.19
N LYS A 62 11.47 -6.28 -5.28
CA LYS A 62 12.72 -5.56 -5.49
C LYS A 62 12.58 -4.76 -6.78
N ASN A 63 13.00 -3.49 -6.77
CA ASN A 63 13.17 -2.69 -8.00
C ASN A 63 11.99 -2.73 -9.00
N SER A 64 10.88 -2.09 -8.70
CA SER A 64 9.73 -1.94 -9.62
C SER A 64 9.00 -3.24 -10.03
N LEU A 65 9.12 -4.30 -9.24
CA LEU A 65 8.45 -5.59 -9.48
C LEU A 65 7.09 -5.71 -8.78
N CYS A 66 6.37 -4.60 -8.56
CA CYS A 66 5.06 -4.60 -7.90
C CYS A 66 4.02 -5.43 -8.67
N GLY A 67 4.01 -5.38 -10.00
CA GLY A 67 3.15 -6.22 -10.83
C GLY A 67 3.40 -7.71 -10.64
N PRO A 68 4.62 -8.20 -10.90
CA PRO A 68 4.99 -9.60 -10.63
C PRO A 68 4.69 -10.05 -9.20
N ALA A 69 4.98 -9.23 -8.18
CA ALA A 69 4.70 -9.57 -6.79
C ALA A 69 3.20 -9.69 -6.50
N ALA A 70 2.38 -8.80 -7.07
CA ALA A 70 0.92 -8.85 -6.93
C ALA A 70 0.34 -10.11 -7.61
N ILE A 71 0.81 -10.46 -8.81
CA ILE A 71 0.44 -11.70 -9.50
C ILE A 71 0.81 -12.92 -8.62
N ALA A 72 2.05 -12.96 -8.10
CA ALA A 72 2.52 -14.06 -7.26
C ALA A 72 1.64 -14.24 -6.01
N SER A 73 1.18 -13.14 -5.39
CA SER A 73 0.29 -13.16 -4.24
C SER A 73 -1.05 -13.81 -4.59
N VAL A 74 -1.66 -13.47 -5.71
CA VAL A 74 -2.94 -14.05 -6.15
C VAL A 74 -2.77 -15.50 -6.57
N LEU A 75 -1.73 -15.86 -7.33
CA LEU A 75 -1.44 -17.24 -7.69
C LEU A 75 -1.25 -18.14 -6.45
N GLY A 76 -0.41 -17.67 -5.51
CA GLY A 76 -0.13 -18.39 -4.28
C GLY A 76 -1.38 -18.59 -3.41
N PHE A 77 -2.28 -17.60 -3.36
CA PHE A 77 -3.57 -17.73 -2.67
C PHE A 77 -4.41 -18.89 -3.23
N TRP A 78 -4.39 -19.09 -4.54
CA TRP A 78 -5.11 -20.17 -5.21
C TRP A 78 -4.30 -21.48 -5.29
N GLY A 79 -3.18 -21.58 -4.55
CA GLY A 79 -2.34 -22.78 -4.54
C GLY A 79 -1.62 -23.05 -5.85
N ARG A 80 -1.51 -22.05 -6.73
CA ARG A 80 -0.71 -22.14 -7.96
C ARG A 80 0.69 -21.63 -7.69
N THR A 81 1.68 -22.31 -8.26
CA THR A 81 3.09 -21.96 -8.10
C THR A 81 3.68 -21.49 -9.42
N ALA A 82 4.16 -20.27 -9.42
CA ALA A 82 5.11 -19.75 -10.40
C ALA A 82 6.19 -18.98 -9.65
N SER A 83 7.44 -19.14 -10.04
CA SER A 83 8.49 -18.36 -9.40
C SER A 83 8.35 -16.87 -9.78
N LEU A 84 8.79 -16.00 -8.89
CA LEU A 84 8.77 -14.55 -9.18
C LEU A 84 9.56 -14.21 -10.44
N ASP A 85 10.65 -14.96 -10.70
CA ASP A 85 11.47 -14.78 -11.92
C ASP A 85 10.70 -15.16 -13.18
N GLN A 86 9.92 -16.26 -13.16
CA GLN A 86 9.08 -16.66 -14.29
C GLN A 86 8.00 -15.63 -14.58
N ILE A 87 7.33 -15.12 -13.53
CA ILE A 87 6.32 -14.07 -13.68
C ILE A 87 6.98 -12.80 -14.22
N THR A 88 8.12 -12.39 -13.64
CA THR A 88 8.86 -11.20 -14.08
C THR A 88 9.26 -11.30 -15.55
N ALA A 89 9.80 -12.43 -15.99
CA ALA A 89 10.18 -12.63 -17.38
C ALA A 89 8.99 -12.53 -18.35
N ALA A 90 7.79 -12.85 -17.90
CA ALA A 90 6.58 -12.82 -18.72
C ALA A 90 5.89 -11.44 -18.79
N VAL A 91 5.95 -10.63 -17.71
CA VAL A 91 5.11 -9.42 -17.62
C VAL A 91 5.90 -8.12 -17.38
N TYR A 92 7.19 -8.19 -17.04
CA TYR A 92 7.96 -6.99 -16.77
C TYR A 92 8.57 -6.42 -18.03
N LEU A 93 8.37 -5.14 -18.26
CA LEU A 93 8.91 -4.41 -19.41
C LEU A 93 10.06 -3.49 -18.93
N PRO A 94 11.32 -3.83 -19.26
CA PRO A 94 12.49 -3.06 -18.83
C PRO A 94 12.46 -1.59 -19.25
N GLU A 95 11.95 -1.33 -20.47
CA GLU A 95 11.86 0.02 -21.07
C GLU A 95 10.90 0.92 -20.26
N LEU A 96 9.84 0.35 -19.70
CA LEU A 96 8.87 1.05 -18.88
C LEU A 96 9.20 0.97 -17.39
N ARG A 97 10.18 0.15 -17.00
CA ARG A 97 10.49 -0.19 -15.61
C ARG A 97 9.25 -0.63 -14.83
N GLY A 98 8.39 -1.42 -15.45
CA GLY A 98 7.10 -1.80 -14.87
C GLY A 98 6.37 -2.86 -15.68
N THR A 99 5.11 -3.06 -15.32
CA THR A 99 4.20 -4.03 -15.93
C THR A 99 2.96 -3.31 -16.41
N LEU A 100 2.46 -3.64 -17.59
CA LEU A 100 1.18 -3.11 -18.07
C LEU A 100 0.01 -3.93 -17.53
N PRO A 101 -1.16 -3.29 -17.29
CA PRO A 101 -2.37 -3.98 -16.86
C PRO A 101 -2.78 -5.13 -17.79
N MET A 102 -2.66 -4.96 -19.09
CA MET A 102 -3.01 -5.98 -20.09
C MET A 102 -2.08 -7.21 -20.03
N ASP A 103 -0.80 -7.03 -19.71
CA ASP A 103 0.15 -8.14 -19.61
C ASP A 103 -0.15 -8.97 -18.37
N MET A 104 -0.55 -8.32 -17.26
CA MET A 104 -0.99 -9.01 -16.05
C MET A 104 -2.24 -9.85 -16.31
N GLU A 105 -3.23 -9.27 -16.98
CA GLU A 105 -4.47 -9.97 -17.33
C GLU A 105 -4.19 -11.16 -18.24
N HIS A 106 -3.38 -10.96 -19.28
CA HIS A 106 -3.00 -12.03 -20.21
C HIS A 106 -2.29 -13.17 -19.49
N PHE A 107 -1.28 -12.86 -18.69
CA PHE A 107 -0.56 -13.85 -17.90
C PHE A 107 -1.48 -14.67 -16.99
N MET A 108 -2.40 -14.03 -16.28
CA MET A 108 -3.35 -14.72 -15.42
C MET A 108 -4.29 -15.64 -16.18
N ARG A 109 -4.73 -15.23 -17.39
CA ARG A 109 -5.53 -16.08 -18.29
C ARG A 109 -4.75 -17.31 -18.79
N GLU A 110 -3.48 -17.12 -19.17
CA GLU A 110 -2.57 -18.20 -19.56
C GLU A 110 -2.31 -19.17 -18.39
N ALA A 111 -2.24 -18.65 -17.16
CA ALA A 111 -2.09 -19.45 -15.96
C ALA A 111 -3.38 -20.22 -15.55
N GLY A 112 -4.46 -20.15 -16.35
CA GLY A 112 -5.69 -20.92 -16.15
C GLY A 112 -6.71 -20.22 -15.26
N PHE A 113 -6.73 -18.88 -15.26
CA PHE A 113 -7.71 -18.10 -14.51
C PHE A 113 -8.72 -17.41 -15.43
N ASP A 114 -9.94 -17.29 -14.95
CA ASP A 114 -10.90 -16.33 -15.48
C ASP A 114 -10.65 -14.98 -14.79
N THR A 115 -10.40 -13.97 -15.60
CA THR A 115 -10.05 -12.63 -15.12
C THR A 115 -11.18 -11.65 -15.40
N ILE A 116 -11.39 -10.74 -14.45
CA ILE A 116 -12.27 -9.59 -14.62
C ILE A 116 -11.44 -8.34 -14.33
N THR A 117 -11.28 -7.51 -15.35
CA THR A 117 -10.69 -6.17 -15.25
C THR A 117 -11.79 -5.12 -15.41
N SER A 118 -11.76 -4.10 -14.59
CA SER A 118 -12.73 -3.00 -14.66
C SER A 118 -12.18 -1.74 -14.01
N ALA A 119 -12.75 -0.60 -14.36
CA ALA A 119 -12.73 0.57 -13.50
C ALA A 119 -13.80 0.36 -12.43
N GLY A 120 -13.39 0.23 -11.16
CA GLY A 120 -14.28 -0.11 -10.06
C GLY A 120 -14.61 1.07 -9.15
N THR A 121 -15.46 0.79 -8.17
CA THR A 121 -15.74 1.66 -7.03
C THR A 121 -15.25 1.01 -5.74
N LEU A 122 -15.09 1.80 -4.68
CA LEU A 122 -14.71 1.27 -3.38
C LEU A 122 -15.69 0.21 -2.87
N GLU A 123 -16.99 0.38 -3.14
CA GLU A 123 -18.00 -0.60 -2.75
C GLU A 123 -17.90 -1.91 -3.55
N GLU A 124 -17.64 -1.84 -4.85
CA GLU A 124 -17.38 -3.03 -5.67
C GLU A 124 -16.11 -3.77 -5.22
N LEU A 125 -15.05 -3.03 -4.90
CA LEU A 125 -13.84 -3.60 -4.31
C LEU A 125 -14.16 -4.35 -3.01
N LYS A 126 -14.89 -3.73 -2.09
CA LYS A 126 -15.33 -4.34 -0.83
C LYS A 126 -16.18 -5.59 -1.05
N VAL A 127 -17.09 -5.56 -2.02
CA VAL A 127 -17.90 -6.75 -2.38
C VAL A 127 -17.01 -7.90 -2.79
N ARG A 128 -16.00 -7.68 -3.65
CA ARG A 128 -15.05 -8.72 -4.07
C ARG A 128 -14.26 -9.27 -2.88
N ILE A 129 -13.79 -8.40 -2.01
CA ILE A 129 -13.08 -8.82 -0.78
C ILE A 129 -14.00 -9.64 0.14
N ARG A 130 -15.26 -9.24 0.34
CA ARG A 130 -16.25 -10.02 1.14
C ARG A 130 -16.53 -11.40 0.55
N THR A 131 -16.40 -11.57 -0.75
CA THR A 131 -16.55 -12.89 -1.41
C THR A 131 -15.27 -13.72 -1.40
N GLY A 132 -14.22 -13.27 -0.69
CA GLY A 132 -12.96 -14.02 -0.56
C GLY A 132 -12.03 -13.87 -1.76
N LEU A 133 -12.21 -12.85 -2.59
CA LEU A 133 -11.39 -12.62 -3.78
C LEU A 133 -10.34 -11.52 -3.49
N PRO A 134 -9.03 -11.84 -3.44
CA PRO A 134 -7.98 -10.83 -3.45
C PRO A 134 -8.03 -10.04 -4.76
N VAL A 135 -7.87 -8.71 -4.67
CA VAL A 135 -7.99 -7.81 -5.81
C VAL A 135 -6.66 -7.11 -6.04
N ILE A 136 -6.14 -7.19 -7.27
CA ILE A 136 -5.00 -6.34 -7.66
C ILE A 136 -5.55 -4.98 -8.09
N CYS A 137 -5.08 -3.91 -7.45
CA CYS A 137 -5.40 -2.53 -7.80
C CYS A 137 -4.14 -1.81 -8.30
N LEU A 138 -4.31 -0.96 -9.30
CA LEU A 138 -3.28 -0.03 -9.75
C LEU A 138 -3.50 1.31 -9.08
N LEU A 139 -2.52 1.79 -8.35
CA LEU A 139 -2.49 3.12 -7.73
C LEU A 139 -1.49 4.01 -8.48
N ASP A 140 -1.65 5.32 -8.36
CA ASP A 140 -0.64 6.29 -8.78
C ASP A 140 -0.16 7.06 -7.55
N LEU A 141 1.02 6.70 -7.06
CA LEU A 141 1.66 7.31 -5.89
C LEU A 141 2.35 8.63 -6.23
N GLY A 142 2.28 9.06 -7.49
CA GLY A 142 2.94 10.26 -7.98
C GLY A 142 2.33 11.55 -7.43
N PHE A 143 3.02 12.65 -7.69
CA PHE A 143 2.62 13.97 -7.26
C PHE A 143 2.66 14.97 -8.42
N GLY A 144 1.61 15.76 -8.57
CA GLY A 144 1.49 16.75 -9.66
C GLY A 144 1.55 16.08 -11.05
N PRO A 145 2.48 16.48 -11.93
CA PRO A 145 2.63 15.89 -13.26
C PRO A 145 3.42 14.58 -13.25
N TYR A 146 4.06 14.22 -12.13
CA TYR A 146 4.88 13.02 -12.03
C TYR A 146 4.03 11.83 -11.69
N ARG A 147 3.99 10.83 -12.58
CA ARG A 147 3.29 9.57 -12.39
C ARG A 147 4.20 8.54 -11.75
N GLN A 148 3.67 7.79 -10.77
CA GLN A 148 4.35 6.67 -10.14
C GLN A 148 3.36 5.50 -9.99
N PRO A 149 3.12 4.74 -11.08
CA PRO A 149 2.23 3.58 -11.03
C PRO A 149 2.72 2.54 -10.05
N HIS A 150 1.80 1.98 -9.26
CA HIS A 150 2.12 1.00 -8.25
C HIS A 150 0.99 -0.01 -8.07
N TYR A 151 1.30 -1.30 -8.19
CA TYR A 151 0.32 -2.36 -7.96
C TYR A 151 0.33 -2.79 -6.50
N VAL A 152 -0.87 -2.94 -5.95
CA VAL A 152 -1.10 -3.49 -4.62
C VAL A 152 -2.09 -4.65 -4.71
N THR A 153 -1.95 -5.65 -3.83
CA THR A 153 -2.95 -6.71 -3.69
C THR A 153 -3.80 -6.40 -2.47
N VAL A 154 -5.03 -5.95 -2.71
CA VAL A 154 -6.00 -5.66 -1.65
C VAL A 154 -6.55 -6.99 -1.12
N ILE A 155 -6.49 -7.15 0.20
CA ILE A 155 -6.86 -8.38 0.91
C ILE A 155 -7.84 -8.12 2.05
N GLY A 156 -8.18 -6.87 2.31
CA GLY A 156 -9.12 -6.54 3.37
C GLY A 156 -9.49 -5.07 3.41
N PHE A 157 -10.48 -4.76 4.25
CA PHE A 157 -10.87 -3.41 4.58
C PHE A 157 -11.47 -3.37 5.98
N ASP A 158 -11.50 -2.18 6.58
CA ASP A 158 -12.16 -1.91 7.86
C ASP A 158 -12.91 -0.57 7.76
N ASP A 159 -14.23 -0.65 7.73
CA ASP A 159 -15.12 0.52 7.63
C ASP A 159 -15.11 1.35 8.93
N ALA A 160 -14.85 0.74 10.08
CA ALA A 160 -14.81 1.48 11.34
C ALA A 160 -13.60 2.42 11.43
N ASN A 161 -12.49 2.02 10.83
CA ASN A 161 -11.27 2.81 10.76
C ASN A 161 -11.08 3.50 9.39
N ALA A 162 -12.00 3.29 8.44
CA ALA A 162 -11.96 3.81 7.07
C ALA A 162 -10.62 3.48 6.36
N VAL A 163 -10.22 2.20 6.36
CA VAL A 163 -8.95 1.74 5.79
C VAL A 163 -9.11 0.54 4.87
N ILE A 164 -8.23 0.48 3.86
CA ILE A 164 -7.92 -0.68 3.04
C ILE A 164 -6.71 -1.39 3.64
N ILE A 165 -6.68 -2.72 3.53
CA ILE A 165 -5.56 -3.57 3.91
C ILE A 165 -5.02 -4.22 2.65
N ALA A 166 -3.74 -4.03 2.37
CA ALA A 166 -3.14 -4.53 1.14
C ALA A 166 -1.70 -5.03 1.34
N HIS A 167 -1.27 -5.93 0.47
CA HIS A 167 0.15 -6.17 0.23
C HIS A 167 0.63 -5.14 -0.79
N ASP A 168 1.54 -4.26 -0.38
CA ASP A 168 2.04 -3.17 -1.23
C ASP A 168 3.39 -3.49 -1.89
N GLY A 169 3.84 -4.74 -1.77
CA GLY A 169 5.10 -5.21 -2.29
C GLY A 169 6.32 -4.83 -1.43
N LEU A 170 6.26 -3.81 -0.62
CA LEU A 170 7.30 -3.44 0.36
C LEU A 170 6.96 -3.99 1.75
N LYS A 171 5.69 -3.97 2.10
CA LYS A 171 5.16 -4.39 3.38
C LYS A 171 3.92 -5.26 3.22
N ALA A 172 3.87 -6.34 4.00
CA ALA A 172 2.67 -7.13 4.16
C ALA A 172 1.64 -6.40 5.03
N ASN A 173 0.37 -6.52 4.68
CA ASN A 173 -0.75 -5.95 5.44
C ASN A 173 -0.61 -4.44 5.69
N SER A 174 -0.16 -3.70 4.69
CA SER A 174 -0.16 -2.24 4.73
C SER A 174 -1.57 -1.72 4.91
N VAL A 175 -1.72 -0.71 5.78
CA VAL A 175 -2.99 -0.07 6.09
C VAL A 175 -3.02 1.29 5.41
N ILE A 176 -3.96 1.47 4.48
CA ILE A 176 -4.11 2.69 3.66
C ILE A 176 -5.48 3.29 3.95
N GLY A 177 -5.53 4.55 4.40
CA GLY A 177 -6.80 5.25 4.61
C GLY A 177 -7.62 5.37 3.32
N TYR A 178 -8.96 5.28 3.40
CA TYR A 178 -9.83 5.34 2.23
C TYR A 178 -9.56 6.57 1.35
N ASN A 179 -9.42 7.75 1.94
CA ASN A 179 -9.16 8.97 1.18
C ASN A 179 -7.85 8.92 0.41
N THR A 180 -6.78 8.37 0.99
CA THR A 180 -5.49 8.19 0.32
C THR A 180 -5.62 7.19 -0.81
N PHE A 181 -6.19 6.01 -0.52
CA PHE A 181 -6.40 4.96 -1.50
C PHE A 181 -7.25 5.45 -2.69
N GLU A 182 -8.40 6.08 -2.43
CA GLU A 182 -9.28 6.63 -3.47
C GLU A 182 -8.59 7.67 -4.33
N ASN A 183 -7.82 8.60 -3.72
CA ASN A 183 -7.09 9.62 -4.46
C ASN A 183 -6.03 9.01 -5.39
N GLU A 184 -5.28 8.03 -4.92
CA GLU A 184 -4.25 7.34 -5.69
C GLU A 184 -4.87 6.43 -6.76
N TRP A 185 -5.97 5.76 -6.45
CA TRP A 185 -6.70 4.89 -7.36
C TRP A 185 -7.42 5.66 -8.47
N THR A 186 -8.04 6.81 -8.14
CA THR A 186 -8.64 7.73 -9.12
C THR A 186 -7.62 8.17 -10.17
N ARG A 187 -6.40 8.54 -9.75
CA ARG A 187 -5.34 8.94 -10.68
C ARG A 187 -4.90 7.82 -11.62
N ALA A 188 -5.11 6.57 -11.23
CA ALA A 188 -4.85 5.37 -12.02
C ALA A 188 -6.11 4.83 -12.75
N GLY A 189 -7.20 5.61 -12.81
CA GLY A 189 -8.43 5.24 -13.52
C GLY A 189 -9.25 4.15 -12.83
N HIS A 190 -9.10 3.97 -11.51
CA HIS A 190 -9.78 2.96 -10.70
C HIS A 190 -9.57 1.51 -11.18
N TRP A 191 -8.46 1.26 -11.88
CA TRP A 191 -8.21 -0.06 -12.43
C TRP A 191 -8.05 -1.12 -11.34
N MET A 192 -8.79 -2.23 -11.51
CA MET A 192 -8.67 -3.41 -10.68
C MET A 192 -8.78 -4.69 -11.49
N LEU A 193 -8.15 -5.75 -11.00
CA LEU A 193 -8.18 -7.11 -11.54
C LEU A 193 -8.50 -8.11 -10.45
N THR A 194 -9.48 -8.98 -10.72
CA THR A 194 -9.73 -10.21 -9.97
C THR A 194 -9.49 -11.42 -10.85
N ALA A 195 -9.09 -12.51 -10.24
CA ALA A 195 -8.83 -13.76 -10.94
C ALA A 195 -9.38 -14.95 -10.14
N ASN A 196 -10.20 -15.77 -10.78
CA ASN A 196 -10.73 -17.02 -10.27
C ASN A 196 -10.12 -18.20 -11.06
N PRO A 197 -9.70 -19.30 -10.42
CA PRO A 197 -9.29 -20.50 -11.15
C PRO A 197 -10.43 -20.98 -12.05
N ARG A 198 -10.12 -21.30 -13.31
CA ARG A 198 -11.09 -21.95 -14.20
C ARG A 198 -11.52 -23.29 -13.64
N SER A 199 -12.81 -23.58 -13.73
CA SER A 199 -13.32 -24.88 -13.37
C SER A 199 -12.75 -25.94 -14.32
N SER A 200 -12.38 -27.10 -13.78
CA SER A 200 -11.93 -28.23 -14.61
C SER A 200 -12.98 -28.70 -15.61
N LYS A 201 -14.24 -28.27 -15.48
CA LYS A 201 -15.32 -28.54 -16.43
C LYS A 201 -15.26 -27.66 -17.69
N ASP A 202 -14.57 -26.54 -17.65
CA ASP A 202 -14.49 -25.57 -18.74
C ASP A 202 -13.25 -25.81 -19.64
N MET A 203 -12.47 -26.86 -19.33
CA MET A 203 -11.26 -27.25 -20.07
C MET A 203 -11.45 -28.49 -20.99
N GLN A 204 -12.69 -28.88 -21.29
CA GLN A 204 -12.99 -30.01 -22.21
C GLN A 204 -13.64 -29.57 -23.49
#